data_4d8f6f82b030011b43d61621af4d125b
#
_entry.id   4d8f6f82b030011b43d61621af4d125b
#
_cell.length_a   1.000
_cell.length_b   1.000
_cell.length_c   1.000
_cell.angle_alpha   90.00
_cell.angle_beta   90.00
_cell.angle_gamma   90.00
#
_symmetry.space_group_name_H-M   'P 1'
#
loop_
_entity.id
_entity.type
_entity.pdbx_description
1 polymer ?
#
loop_
_entity_poly.entity_id
_entity_poly.type
_entity_poly.pdbx_seq_one_letter_code
_entity_poly.pdbx_strand_id
1 'polypeptide(L)'
;YGWVGRGIAAHVRALGGTAWVVEVDPVKALEAFMDGHQVGNLATSLPTADFVITATGGRRALSREHFSLMKDGAILANAGHHDLEIDVEALAYEAKSFRSVRSGIDEYVLPDDRSMLVLANGALVNIAGGLGHPIEIMDLSFAVQGVGCHELARGEVAQGVHVIAPEIDSEIAKFENGYQT
;
A
#
# COMPACT_ATOMS: atom_id res chain seq x y z
N TYR A 1 7.78 -2.50 5.61
CA TYR A 1 6.82 -3.06 6.59
C TYR A 1 6.35 -1.97 7.54
N GLY A 2 5.90 -0.82 6.95
CA GLY A 2 5.20 0.27 7.64
C GLY A 2 3.73 -0.09 7.88
N TRP A 3 2.92 0.88 8.31
CA TRP A 3 1.51 0.64 8.63
C TRP A 3 0.71 0.00 7.49
N VAL A 4 0.87 0.51 6.27
CA VAL A 4 0.17 -0.02 5.08
C VAL A 4 0.69 -1.42 4.73
N GLY A 5 2.00 -1.59 4.59
CA GLY A 5 2.60 -2.88 4.23
C GLY A 5 2.31 -3.98 5.24
N ARG A 6 2.36 -3.68 6.54
CA ARG A 6 1.98 -4.60 7.63
C ARG A 6 0.52 -5.04 7.51
N GLY A 7 -0.38 -4.08 7.28
CA GLY A 7 -1.81 -4.37 7.09
C GLY A 7 -2.05 -5.27 5.89
N ILE A 8 -1.41 -5.00 4.75
CA ILE A 8 -1.50 -5.83 3.54
C ILE A 8 -1.00 -7.26 3.83
N ALA A 9 0.19 -7.40 4.41
CA ALA A 9 0.79 -8.71 4.69
C ALA A 9 -0.09 -9.55 5.65
N ALA A 10 -0.66 -8.91 6.66
CA ALA A 10 -1.59 -9.56 7.60
C ALA A 10 -2.86 -10.05 6.88
N HIS A 11 -3.44 -9.25 5.98
CA HIS A 11 -4.63 -9.63 5.21
C HIS A 11 -4.35 -10.75 4.21
N VAL A 12 -3.21 -10.71 3.51
CA VAL A 12 -2.78 -11.80 2.61
C VAL A 12 -2.73 -13.12 3.38
N ARG A 13 -2.12 -13.12 4.56
CA ARG A 13 -2.04 -14.32 5.42
C ARG A 13 -3.41 -14.77 5.90
N ALA A 14 -4.27 -13.84 6.31
CA ALA A 14 -5.64 -14.17 6.75
C ALA A 14 -6.48 -14.82 5.64
N LEU A 15 -6.21 -14.49 4.38
CA LEU A 15 -6.81 -15.12 3.20
C LEU A 15 -6.14 -16.43 2.78
N GLY A 16 -5.16 -16.92 3.53
CA GLY A 16 -4.43 -18.16 3.24
C GLY A 16 -3.28 -18.01 2.24
N GLY A 17 -2.93 -16.78 1.87
CA GLY A 17 -1.78 -16.49 1.01
C GLY A 17 -0.46 -16.48 1.76
N THR A 18 0.64 -16.56 1.03
CA THR A 18 2.00 -16.40 1.56
C THR A 18 2.48 -14.99 1.24
N ALA A 19 2.81 -14.23 2.27
CA ALA A 19 3.40 -12.90 2.11
C ALA A 19 4.93 -12.97 2.21
N TRP A 20 5.59 -12.50 1.14
CA TRP A 20 7.01 -12.18 1.14
C TRP A 20 7.18 -10.68 1.37
N VAL A 21 7.88 -10.33 2.42
CA VAL A 21 8.18 -8.94 2.77
C VAL A 21 9.59 -8.60 2.32
N VAL A 22 9.70 -7.56 1.50
CA VAL A 22 10.97 -6.96 1.10
C VAL A 22 11.06 -5.60 1.78
N GLU A 23 11.98 -5.46 2.71
CA GLU A 23 12.12 -4.28 3.55
C GLU A 23 13.59 -3.88 3.68
N VAL A 24 13.87 -2.58 3.59
CA VAL A 24 15.23 -2.04 3.71
C VAL A 24 15.62 -1.72 5.15
N ASP A 25 14.64 -1.45 6.01
CA ASP A 25 14.85 -1.24 7.45
C ASP A 25 14.98 -2.60 8.14
N PRO A 26 16.16 -2.94 8.72
CA PRO A 26 16.37 -4.24 9.32
C PRO A 26 15.50 -4.50 10.54
N VAL A 27 15.06 -3.45 11.26
CA VAL A 27 14.15 -3.61 12.40
C VAL A 27 12.77 -4.02 11.92
N LYS A 28 12.23 -3.35 10.90
CA LYS A 28 10.95 -3.70 10.29
C LYS A 28 10.98 -5.06 9.59
N ALA A 29 12.11 -5.40 8.97
CA ALA A 29 12.31 -6.74 8.40
C ALA A 29 12.25 -7.82 9.50
N LEU A 30 12.87 -7.58 10.65
CA LEU A 30 12.79 -8.47 11.81
C LEU A 30 11.36 -8.56 12.37
N GLU A 31 10.64 -7.43 12.47
CA GLU A 31 9.23 -7.43 12.88
C GLU A 31 8.38 -8.31 11.93
N ALA A 32 8.56 -8.15 10.62
CA ALA A 32 7.85 -8.97 9.64
C ALA A 32 8.14 -10.47 9.80
N PHE A 33 9.40 -10.82 10.07
CA PHE A 33 9.78 -12.21 10.35
C PHE A 33 9.12 -12.74 11.63
N MET A 34 9.11 -11.95 12.70
CA MET A 34 8.48 -12.32 13.98
C MET A 34 6.96 -12.45 13.85
N ASP A 35 6.33 -11.66 12.97
CA ASP A 35 4.91 -11.78 12.63
C ASP A 35 4.60 -13.02 11.76
N GLY A 36 5.64 -13.80 11.38
CA GLY A 36 5.53 -15.06 10.66
C GLY A 36 5.45 -14.92 9.14
N HIS A 37 5.90 -13.79 8.59
CA HIS A 37 6.04 -13.60 7.14
C HIS A 37 7.41 -14.10 6.66
N GLN A 38 7.50 -14.41 5.37
CA GLN A 38 8.80 -14.64 4.76
C GLN A 38 9.46 -13.28 4.48
N VAL A 39 10.75 -13.18 4.76
CA VAL A 39 11.53 -11.96 4.51
C VAL A 39 12.63 -12.29 3.52
N GLY A 40 12.80 -11.44 2.53
CA GLY A 40 13.79 -11.66 1.49
C GLY A 40 14.12 -10.38 0.71
N ASN A 41 14.65 -10.56 -0.47
CA ASN A 41 14.93 -9.47 -1.41
C ASN A 41 14.13 -9.69 -2.71
N LEU A 42 14.11 -8.65 -3.57
CA LEU A 42 13.37 -8.69 -4.84
C LEU A 42 13.85 -9.85 -5.74
N ALA A 43 15.15 -10.12 -5.81
CA ALA A 43 15.67 -11.17 -6.68
C ALA A 43 15.16 -12.57 -6.31
N THR A 44 14.91 -12.81 -5.03
CA THR A 44 14.42 -14.13 -4.53
C THR A 44 12.91 -14.23 -4.52
N SER A 45 12.18 -13.12 -4.35
CA SER A 45 10.71 -13.12 -4.24
C SER A 45 9.99 -12.95 -5.57
N LEU A 46 10.48 -12.08 -6.47
CA LEU A 46 9.80 -11.77 -7.73
C LEU A 46 9.56 -12.97 -8.66
N PRO A 47 10.48 -13.95 -8.78
CA PRO A 47 10.26 -15.09 -9.65
C PRO A 47 9.06 -15.98 -9.29
N THR A 48 8.58 -15.90 -8.06
CA THR A 48 7.46 -16.72 -7.56
C THR A 48 6.22 -15.91 -7.17
N ALA A 49 6.33 -14.58 -7.19
CA ALA A 49 5.25 -13.70 -6.76
C ALA A 49 4.10 -13.66 -7.79
N ASP A 50 2.87 -13.99 -7.35
CA ASP A 50 1.65 -13.78 -8.12
C ASP A 50 1.24 -12.31 -8.12
N PHE A 51 1.37 -11.67 -6.95
CA PHE A 51 1.08 -10.25 -6.75
C PHE A 51 2.32 -9.55 -6.21
N VAL A 52 2.62 -8.40 -6.76
CA VAL A 52 3.67 -7.51 -6.24
C VAL A 52 3.00 -6.20 -5.84
N ILE A 53 2.98 -5.93 -4.54
CA ILE A 53 2.31 -4.76 -3.99
C ILE A 53 3.35 -3.85 -3.37
N THR A 54 3.50 -2.64 -3.90
CA THR A 54 4.40 -1.63 -3.35
C THR A 54 3.69 -0.78 -2.29
N ALA A 55 4.37 -0.47 -1.21
CA ALA A 55 3.87 0.34 -0.10
C ALA A 55 5.04 1.04 0.62
N THR A 56 5.98 1.57 -0.16
CA THR A 56 7.26 2.09 0.35
C THR A 56 7.22 3.58 0.67
N GLY A 57 6.31 4.32 0.05
CA GLY A 57 6.31 5.79 0.06
C GLY A 57 7.47 6.40 -0.71
N GLY A 58 8.29 5.57 -1.36
CA GLY A 58 9.48 5.96 -2.13
C GLY A 58 9.21 6.12 -3.62
N ARG A 59 10.30 6.14 -4.37
CA ARG A 59 10.25 6.18 -5.83
C ARG A 59 10.93 4.95 -6.41
N ARG A 60 10.36 4.38 -7.48
CA ARG A 60 10.94 3.28 -8.25
C ARG A 60 11.35 2.08 -7.39
N ALA A 61 10.47 1.71 -6.44
CA ALA A 61 10.62 0.46 -5.71
C ALA A 61 10.66 -0.74 -6.67
N LEU A 62 9.88 -0.64 -7.75
CA LEU A 62 9.97 -1.53 -8.91
C LEU A 62 10.47 -0.70 -10.11
N SER A 63 11.67 -0.99 -10.55
CA SER A 63 12.35 -0.38 -11.68
C SER A 63 12.58 -1.40 -12.80
N ARG A 64 13.15 -0.95 -13.90
CA ARG A 64 13.38 -1.71 -15.11
C ARG A 64 14.00 -3.11 -14.90
N GLU A 65 15.04 -3.19 -14.06
CA GLU A 65 15.74 -4.45 -13.78
C GLU A 65 14.85 -5.50 -13.09
N HIS A 66 13.81 -5.07 -12.39
CA HIS A 66 12.93 -5.96 -11.64
C HIS A 66 11.90 -6.67 -12.51
N PHE A 67 11.46 -6.04 -13.61
CA PHE A 67 10.45 -6.64 -14.49
C PHE A 67 10.96 -7.92 -15.17
N SER A 68 12.25 -7.99 -15.47
CA SER A 68 12.87 -9.18 -16.05
C SER A 68 12.86 -10.40 -15.08
N LEU A 69 12.75 -10.16 -13.78
CA LEU A 69 12.73 -11.20 -12.74
C LEU A 69 11.34 -11.76 -12.47
N MET A 70 10.29 -11.04 -12.85
CA MET A 70 8.92 -11.44 -12.55
C MET A 70 8.46 -12.59 -13.44
N LYS A 71 7.60 -13.43 -12.88
CA LYS A 71 6.99 -14.51 -13.65
C LYS A 71 5.92 -14.00 -14.61
N ASP A 72 5.55 -14.83 -15.57
CA ASP A 72 4.42 -14.57 -16.45
C ASP A 72 3.11 -14.44 -15.65
N GLY A 73 2.28 -13.47 -16.01
CA GLY A 73 1.01 -13.19 -15.36
C GLY A 73 1.12 -12.48 -14.01
N ALA A 74 2.30 -11.95 -13.62
CA ALA A 74 2.45 -11.21 -12.38
C ALA A 74 1.55 -9.96 -12.36
N ILE A 75 0.90 -9.70 -11.24
CA ILE A 75 0.00 -8.55 -11.04
C ILE A 75 0.70 -7.52 -10.16
N LEU A 76 0.81 -6.30 -10.69
CA LEU A 76 1.46 -5.18 -10.02
C LEU A 76 0.42 -4.19 -9.49
N ALA A 77 0.53 -3.83 -8.22
CA ALA A 77 -0.33 -2.85 -7.57
C ALA A 77 0.49 -1.92 -6.69
N ASN A 78 0.13 -0.65 -6.66
CA ASN A 78 0.70 0.32 -5.74
C ASN A 78 -0.31 0.64 -4.63
N ALA A 79 0.11 0.49 -3.38
CA ALA A 79 -0.61 0.91 -2.20
C ALA A 79 0.09 2.08 -1.48
N GLY A 80 1.14 2.62 -2.07
CA GLY A 80 1.80 3.85 -1.62
C GLY A 80 1.09 5.09 -2.15
N HIS A 81 1.35 6.23 -1.52
CA HIS A 81 0.64 7.48 -1.81
C HIS A 81 0.92 8.03 -3.22
N HIS A 82 2.12 7.83 -3.74
CA HIS A 82 2.53 8.35 -5.04
C HIS A 82 2.55 7.26 -6.11
N ASP A 83 2.17 7.60 -7.34
CA ASP A 83 2.21 6.78 -8.55
C ASP A 83 3.64 6.54 -9.10
N LEU A 84 4.65 6.76 -8.27
CA LEU A 84 6.07 6.71 -8.64
C LEU A 84 6.80 5.47 -8.12
N GLU A 85 6.10 4.59 -7.39
CA GLU A 85 6.73 3.40 -6.83
C GLU A 85 6.98 2.32 -7.88
N ILE A 86 6.09 2.20 -8.86
CA ILE A 86 6.24 1.31 -10.02
C ILE A 86 6.63 2.17 -11.21
N ASP A 87 7.77 1.89 -11.84
CA ASP A 87 8.23 2.58 -13.04
C ASP A 87 7.46 2.08 -14.28
N VAL A 88 6.18 2.45 -14.37
CA VAL A 88 5.28 2.03 -15.45
C VAL A 88 5.78 2.54 -16.81
N GLU A 89 6.44 3.70 -16.85
CA GLU A 89 7.03 4.24 -18.08
C GLU A 89 8.14 3.32 -18.60
N ALA A 90 9.01 2.84 -17.71
CA ALA A 90 10.05 1.88 -18.09
C ALA A 90 9.45 0.54 -18.54
N LEU A 91 8.40 0.07 -17.90
CA LEU A 91 7.68 -1.14 -18.30
C LEU A 91 7.04 -0.98 -19.69
N ALA A 92 6.39 0.15 -19.94
CA ALA A 92 5.79 0.47 -21.23
C ALA A 92 6.85 0.58 -22.37
N TYR A 93 8.02 1.13 -22.05
CA TYR A 93 9.13 1.21 -23.01
C TYR A 93 9.69 -0.17 -23.40
N GLU A 94 9.73 -1.12 -22.47
CA GLU A 94 10.22 -2.47 -22.71
C GLU A 94 9.18 -3.41 -23.32
N ALA A 95 7.90 -3.13 -23.10
CA ALA A 95 6.83 -3.97 -23.61
C ALA A 95 6.78 -3.94 -25.15
N LYS A 96 6.68 -5.14 -25.78
CA LYS A 96 6.44 -5.26 -27.21
C LYS A 96 4.99 -4.97 -27.60
N SER A 97 4.06 -5.10 -26.65
CA SER A 97 2.66 -4.74 -26.84
C SER A 97 2.00 -4.36 -25.51
N PHE A 98 0.97 -3.55 -25.62
CA PHE A 98 0.16 -3.02 -24.54
C PHE A 98 -1.31 -3.16 -24.91
N ARG A 99 -2.15 -3.54 -23.95
CA ARG A 99 -3.60 -3.44 -24.09
C ARG A 99 -4.27 -3.16 -22.74
N SER A 100 -5.32 -2.38 -22.75
CA SER A 100 -6.21 -2.29 -21.61
C SER A 100 -7.15 -3.49 -21.59
N VAL A 101 -7.06 -4.33 -20.56
CA VAL A 101 -7.89 -5.53 -20.42
C VAL A 101 -9.30 -5.15 -19.98
N ARG A 102 -9.38 -4.21 -19.07
CA ARG A 102 -10.60 -3.53 -18.62
C ARG A 102 -10.22 -2.24 -17.89
N SER A 103 -11.21 -1.40 -17.59
CA SER A 103 -10.96 -0.16 -16.85
C SER A 103 -10.10 -0.40 -15.61
N GLY A 104 -8.97 0.31 -15.52
CA GLY A 104 -8.02 0.22 -14.42
C GLY A 104 -7.14 -1.05 -14.40
N ILE A 105 -7.11 -1.86 -15.45
CA ILE A 105 -6.22 -3.02 -15.58
C ILE A 105 -5.58 -3.03 -16.96
N ASP A 106 -4.29 -2.83 -17.00
CA ASP A 106 -3.50 -2.78 -18.21
C ASP A 106 -2.50 -3.94 -18.26
N GLU A 107 -2.40 -4.56 -19.43
CA GLU A 107 -1.48 -5.66 -19.70
C GLU A 107 -0.31 -5.18 -20.55
N TYR A 108 0.88 -5.48 -20.11
CA TYR A 108 2.14 -5.23 -20.78
C TYR A 108 2.79 -6.57 -21.13
N VAL A 109 3.01 -6.83 -22.41
CA VAL A 109 3.67 -8.06 -22.88
C VAL A 109 5.12 -7.76 -23.20
N LEU A 110 6.04 -8.44 -22.54
CA LEU A 110 7.48 -8.30 -22.76
C LEU A 110 7.95 -9.00 -24.04
N PRO A 111 9.18 -8.72 -24.52
CA PRO A 111 9.73 -9.36 -25.72
C PRO A 111 9.83 -10.89 -25.64
N ASP A 112 9.91 -11.47 -24.46
CA ASP A 112 9.96 -12.90 -24.20
C ASP A 112 8.59 -13.57 -24.01
N ASP A 113 7.52 -12.89 -24.39
CA ASP A 113 6.12 -13.31 -24.30
C ASP A 113 5.52 -13.36 -22.89
N ARG A 114 6.26 -13.04 -21.85
CA ARG A 114 5.68 -12.87 -20.50
C ARG A 114 4.82 -11.63 -20.44
N SER A 115 3.69 -11.72 -19.76
CA SER A 115 2.79 -10.60 -19.53
C SER A 115 2.80 -10.17 -18.07
N MET A 116 2.56 -8.88 -17.85
CA MET A 116 2.35 -8.29 -16.52
C MET A 116 1.09 -7.46 -16.54
N LEU A 117 0.31 -7.57 -15.49
CA LEU A 117 -0.90 -6.78 -15.29
C LEU A 117 -0.60 -5.65 -14.31
N VAL A 118 -0.84 -4.41 -14.71
CA VAL A 118 -0.68 -3.24 -13.84
C VAL A 118 -2.06 -2.72 -13.45
N LEU A 119 -2.31 -2.64 -12.15
CA LEU A 119 -3.56 -2.09 -11.63
C LEU A 119 -3.46 -0.58 -11.50
N ALA A 120 -4.54 0.10 -11.89
CA ALA A 120 -4.72 1.55 -11.77
C ALA A 120 -3.54 2.38 -12.36
N ASN A 121 -2.87 1.84 -13.39
CA ASN A 121 -1.69 2.46 -14.00
C ASN A 121 -0.60 2.86 -12.97
N GLY A 122 -0.42 2.04 -11.92
CA GLY A 122 0.53 2.30 -10.83
C GLY A 122 0.11 3.37 -9.82
N ALA A 123 -1.06 3.98 -9.97
CA ALA A 123 -1.62 4.88 -8.98
C ALA A 123 -2.09 4.13 -7.71
N LEU A 124 -2.40 4.86 -6.65
CA LEU A 124 -2.88 4.29 -5.37
C LEU A 124 -4.13 3.43 -5.60
N VAL A 125 -3.96 2.12 -5.55
CA VAL A 125 -4.93 1.13 -6.06
C VAL A 125 -6.28 1.15 -5.36
N ASN A 126 -6.31 1.41 -4.05
CA ASN A 126 -7.56 1.44 -3.28
C ASN A 126 -8.47 2.63 -3.64
N ILE A 127 -7.91 3.70 -4.19
CA ILE A 127 -8.65 4.88 -4.64
C ILE A 127 -8.88 4.83 -6.16
N ALA A 128 -7.82 4.65 -6.94
CA ALA A 128 -7.92 4.70 -8.39
C ALA A 128 -8.53 3.42 -9.02
N GLY A 129 -8.38 2.28 -8.36
CA GLY A 129 -8.93 0.99 -8.80
C GLY A 129 -10.02 0.42 -7.89
N GLY A 130 -10.39 1.11 -6.80
CA GLY A 130 -11.36 0.67 -5.81
C GLY A 130 -12.28 1.79 -5.32
N LEU A 131 -12.98 1.51 -4.23
CA LEU A 131 -13.95 2.44 -3.61
C LEU A 131 -13.36 3.27 -2.46
N GLY A 132 -12.06 3.19 -2.24
CA GLY A 132 -11.38 3.85 -1.12
C GLY A 132 -11.52 3.04 0.18
N HIS A 133 -11.45 3.75 1.31
CA HIS A 133 -11.61 3.14 2.63
C HIS A 133 -13.09 2.90 2.97
N PRO A 134 -13.40 1.87 3.76
CA PRO A 134 -14.72 1.72 4.35
C PRO A 134 -15.14 2.96 5.14
N ILE A 135 -16.45 3.26 5.13
CA ILE A 135 -16.97 4.47 5.76
C ILE A 135 -16.72 4.49 7.27
N GLU A 136 -16.74 3.34 7.91
CA GLU A 136 -16.49 3.17 9.34
C GLU A 136 -15.09 3.64 9.75
N ILE A 137 -14.08 3.38 8.88
CA ILE A 137 -12.71 3.85 9.10
C ILE A 137 -12.60 5.36 8.84
N MET A 138 -13.31 5.86 7.83
CA MET A 138 -13.30 7.28 7.49
C MET A 138 -14.02 8.12 8.53
N ASP A 139 -15.07 7.60 9.15
CA ASP A 139 -15.82 8.27 10.20
C ASP A 139 -14.92 8.57 11.41
N LEU A 140 -14.20 7.57 11.91
CA LEU A 140 -13.17 7.75 12.95
C LEU A 140 -12.14 8.83 12.58
N SER A 141 -11.63 8.79 11.34
CA SER A 141 -10.65 9.76 10.87
C SER A 141 -11.24 11.19 10.82
N PHE A 142 -12.47 11.32 10.37
CA PHE A 142 -13.14 12.63 10.32
C PHE A 142 -13.52 13.14 11.70
N ALA A 143 -13.89 12.29 12.65
CA ALA A 143 -14.13 12.68 14.02
C ALA A 143 -12.89 13.30 14.65
N VAL A 144 -11.72 12.65 14.52
CA VAL A 144 -10.44 13.16 15.01
C VAL A 144 -10.09 14.50 14.34
N GLN A 145 -10.27 14.61 13.03
CA GLN A 145 -10.03 15.87 12.29
C GLN A 145 -10.98 16.96 12.73
N GLY A 146 -12.27 16.64 12.93
CA GLY A 146 -13.28 17.60 13.40
C GLY A 146 -12.95 18.18 14.77
N VAL A 147 -12.53 17.33 15.71
CA VAL A 147 -12.07 17.77 17.03
C VAL A 147 -10.82 18.63 16.92
N GLY A 148 -9.83 18.23 16.09
CA GLY A 148 -8.65 19.07 15.85
C GLY A 148 -8.99 20.45 15.30
N CYS A 149 -9.91 20.55 14.35
CA CYS A 149 -10.41 21.83 13.85
C CYS A 149 -11.11 22.65 14.94
N HIS A 150 -11.89 22.00 15.80
CA HIS A 150 -12.58 22.67 16.90
C HIS A 150 -11.58 23.27 17.90
N GLU A 151 -10.57 22.51 18.33
CA GLU A 151 -9.52 22.98 19.23
C GLU A 151 -8.77 24.19 18.67
N LEU A 152 -8.44 24.15 17.37
CA LEU A 152 -7.81 25.28 16.68
C LEU A 152 -8.73 26.52 16.65
N ALA A 153 -10.02 26.33 16.41
CA ALA A 153 -10.99 27.41 16.36
C ALA A 153 -11.22 28.11 17.72
N ARG A 154 -11.00 27.39 18.83
CA ARG A 154 -11.03 27.98 20.19
C ARG A 154 -9.87 28.94 20.44
N GLY A 155 -8.79 28.85 19.67
CA GLY A 155 -7.65 29.76 19.76
C GLY A 155 -6.77 29.53 21.00
N GLU A 156 -6.92 28.41 21.69
CA GLU A 156 -6.15 28.05 22.90
C GLU A 156 -4.86 27.29 22.56
N VAL A 157 -4.67 26.93 21.28
CA VAL A 157 -3.50 26.17 20.80
C VAL A 157 -2.43 27.15 20.30
N ALA A 158 -1.22 27.06 20.85
CA ALA A 158 -0.10 27.87 20.43
C ALA A 158 0.31 27.53 18.97
N GLN A 159 1.00 28.46 18.30
CA GLN A 159 1.54 28.19 16.95
C GLN A 159 2.57 27.06 17.00
N GLY A 160 2.42 26.04 16.15
CA GLY A 160 3.35 24.91 16.08
C GLY A 160 2.66 23.62 15.63
N VAL A 161 3.38 22.50 15.75
CA VAL A 161 2.85 21.15 15.54
C VAL A 161 2.47 20.56 16.89
N HIS A 162 1.23 20.15 17.03
CA HIS A 162 0.69 19.59 18.27
C HIS A 162 0.12 18.19 18.01
N VAL A 163 0.17 17.35 19.03
CA VAL A 163 -0.49 16.05 19.05
C VAL A 163 -1.83 16.22 19.76
N ILE A 164 -2.89 15.63 19.22
CA ILE A 164 -4.20 15.57 19.87
C ILE A 164 -4.05 14.79 21.20
N ALA A 165 -4.69 15.28 22.24
CA ALA A 165 -4.62 14.64 23.55
C ALA A 165 -5.15 13.20 23.50
N PRO A 166 -4.45 12.22 24.10
CA PRO A 166 -4.86 10.80 24.06
C PRO A 166 -6.27 10.55 24.65
N GLU A 167 -6.73 11.42 25.53
CA GLU A 167 -8.07 11.38 26.12
C GLU A 167 -9.14 11.58 25.05
N ILE A 168 -8.90 12.48 24.08
CA ILE A 168 -9.81 12.75 22.94
C ILE A 168 -9.91 11.52 22.05
N ASP A 169 -8.77 10.93 21.67
CA ASP A 169 -8.74 9.68 20.91
C ASP A 169 -9.54 8.58 21.61
N SER A 170 -9.38 8.49 22.94
CA SER A 170 -10.08 7.50 23.75
C SER A 170 -11.59 7.74 23.80
N GLU A 171 -12.04 8.99 23.86
CA GLU A 171 -13.47 9.34 23.83
C GLU A 171 -14.09 9.03 22.46
N ILE A 172 -13.43 9.38 21.37
CA ILE A 172 -13.89 9.06 20.00
C ILE A 172 -14.02 7.55 19.84
N ALA A 173 -13.00 6.78 20.25
CA ALA A 173 -13.01 5.34 20.16
C ALA A 173 -14.12 4.68 20.99
N LYS A 174 -14.45 5.22 22.17
CA LYS A 174 -15.56 4.75 23.00
C LYS A 174 -16.90 5.01 22.34
N PHE A 175 -17.07 6.20 21.75
CA PHE A 175 -18.30 6.58 21.07
C PHE A 175 -18.59 5.63 19.91
N GLU A 176 -17.62 5.36 19.07
CA GLU A 176 -17.75 4.48 17.90
C GLU A 176 -18.00 3.00 18.27
N ASN A 177 -17.36 2.52 19.33
CA ASN A 177 -17.53 1.13 19.78
C ASN A 177 -18.79 0.92 20.63
N GLY A 178 -19.60 1.96 20.89
CA GLY A 178 -20.76 1.87 21.76
C GLY A 178 -20.40 1.49 23.22
N TYR A 179 -19.14 1.67 23.61
CA TYR A 179 -18.66 1.44 24.98
C TYR A 179 -19.23 2.56 25.89
N GLN A 180 -20.43 2.32 26.40
CA GLN A 180 -20.94 3.07 27.55
C GLN A 180 -20.44 2.37 28.82
N THR A 181 -19.52 3.00 29.54
CA THR A 181 -19.18 2.60 30.91
C THR A 181 -20.22 3.14 31.89
#